data_65b79f97e17ad9e72bf14e01c2c0c9db
#
_entry.id   65b79f97e17ad9e72bf14e01c2c0c9db
#
_cell.length_a   1.000
_cell.length_b   1.000
_cell.length_c   1.000
_cell.angle_alpha   90.00
_cell.angle_beta   90.00
_cell.angle_gamma   90.00
#
_symmetry.space_group_name_H-M   'P 1'
#
loop_
_entity.id
_entity.type
_entity.pdbx_description
1 polymer ?
#
loop_
_entity_poly.entity_id
_entity_poly.type
_entity_poly.pdbx_seq_one_letter_code
_entity_poly.pdbx_strand_id
1 'polypeptide(L)'
;MEKEIIINNKLNETGRISQFMEELGVSLNIPSEIAMSMNLAIEEIIANIIQYAYPKGESSEIQLQAHITPGRLTFQITDEGIAVDPFQKKSPDEKPPLEEQLTKGLGHFLIHRTMDEVNYRTTDTQNLLTLVKRLDIDFKPDALLDTNICRVDGIIVLDIKGRLDTANARDFSIAIQPLLQEDKPNIIVNCEQMSYISSSGLRCFLILQKSVQKNQGSLIIEAMRPEIKNIFEMTGCTSLFNIR
;
A
#
# COMPACT_ATOMS: atom_id res chain seq x y z
N MET A 1 14.23 -1.94 -2.53
CA MET A 1 13.66 -2.06 -1.16
C MET A 1 13.10 -3.46 -1.02
N GLU A 2 13.25 -4.07 0.16
CA GLU A 2 12.74 -5.40 0.44
C GLU A 2 11.83 -5.33 1.66
N LYS A 3 10.74 -6.09 1.63
CA LYS A 3 9.84 -6.31 2.75
C LYS A 3 9.50 -7.80 2.82
N GLU A 4 9.31 -8.33 4.01
CA GLU A 4 8.95 -9.73 4.18
C GLU A 4 7.95 -9.93 5.31
N ILE A 5 7.21 -11.02 5.23
CA ILE A 5 6.37 -11.55 6.29
C ILE A 5 6.48 -13.06 6.33
N ILE A 6 6.52 -13.63 7.53
CA ILE A 6 6.46 -15.06 7.77
C ILE A 6 5.15 -15.35 8.51
N ILE A 7 4.43 -16.35 8.03
CA ILE A 7 3.18 -16.83 8.64
C ILE A 7 3.26 -18.34 8.88
N ASN A 8 2.45 -18.84 9.78
CA ASN A 8 2.22 -20.28 9.90
C ASN A 8 1.24 -20.77 8.82
N ASN A 9 1.31 -22.05 8.48
CA ASN A 9 0.41 -22.69 7.52
C ASN A 9 -1.02 -22.90 8.08
N LYS A 10 -1.64 -21.83 8.57
CA LYS A 10 -2.99 -21.79 9.14
C LYS A 10 -3.84 -20.75 8.43
N LEU A 11 -5.07 -21.09 8.05
CA LEU A 11 -5.97 -20.18 7.33
C LEU A 11 -6.27 -18.86 8.06
N ASN A 12 -6.23 -18.85 9.39
CA ASN A 12 -6.43 -17.62 10.15
C ASN A 12 -5.25 -16.62 10.04
N GLU A 13 -4.11 -17.03 9.49
CA GLU A 13 -2.96 -16.17 9.25
C GLU A 13 -3.08 -15.37 7.94
N THR A 14 -4.01 -15.72 7.03
CA THR A 14 -4.17 -15.00 5.75
C THR A 14 -4.52 -13.52 5.95
N GLY A 15 -5.22 -13.16 7.04
CA GLY A 15 -5.48 -11.76 7.36
C GLY A 15 -4.22 -10.91 7.58
N ARG A 16 -3.10 -11.51 8.01
CA ARG A 16 -1.81 -10.83 8.12
C ARG A 16 -1.20 -10.56 6.74
N ILE A 17 -1.46 -11.45 5.78
CA ILE A 17 -1.05 -11.24 4.39
C ILE A 17 -1.80 -10.06 3.78
N SER A 18 -3.13 -9.99 3.98
CA SER A 18 -3.93 -8.84 3.53
C SER A 18 -3.37 -7.53 4.06
N GLN A 19 -3.10 -7.47 5.36
CA GLN A 19 -2.53 -6.27 5.98
C GLN A 19 -1.15 -5.92 5.38
N PHE A 20 -0.27 -6.90 5.21
CA PHE A 20 1.04 -6.71 4.59
C PHE A 20 0.91 -6.16 3.16
N MET A 21 -0.02 -6.70 2.36
CA MET A 21 -0.26 -6.27 0.99
C MET A 21 -0.87 -4.86 0.92
N GLU A 22 -1.78 -4.52 1.83
CA GLU A 22 -2.34 -3.17 1.96
C GLU A 22 -1.25 -2.15 2.32
N GLU A 23 -0.44 -2.42 3.34
CA GLU A 23 0.68 -1.58 3.74
C GLU A 23 1.69 -1.41 2.59
N LEU A 24 1.96 -2.49 1.84
CA LEU A 24 2.81 -2.45 0.66
C LEU A 24 2.19 -1.56 -0.43
N GLY A 25 0.93 -1.76 -0.77
CA GLY A 25 0.19 -0.97 -1.75
C GLY A 25 0.21 0.52 -1.42
N VAL A 26 -0.05 0.87 -0.17
CA VAL A 26 0.01 2.25 0.33
C VAL A 26 1.43 2.79 0.24
N SER A 27 2.44 2.04 0.73
CA SER A 27 3.85 2.49 0.74
C SER A 27 4.42 2.71 -0.66
N LEU A 28 3.88 2.04 -1.66
CA LEU A 28 4.31 2.10 -3.05
C LEU A 28 3.40 2.98 -3.92
N ASN A 29 2.40 3.60 -3.32
CA ASN A 29 1.40 4.41 -4.03
C ASN A 29 0.78 3.66 -5.25
N ILE A 30 0.55 2.36 -5.08
CA ILE A 30 -0.05 1.54 -6.13
C ILE A 30 -1.54 1.90 -6.22
N PRO A 31 -2.09 2.10 -7.43
CA PRO A 31 -3.52 2.31 -7.61
C PRO A 31 -4.33 1.22 -6.88
N SER A 32 -5.36 1.62 -6.16
CA SER A 32 -6.13 0.72 -5.27
C SER A 32 -6.68 -0.52 -5.98
N GLU A 33 -7.08 -0.38 -7.23
CA GLU A 33 -7.57 -1.50 -8.06
C GLU A 33 -6.46 -2.54 -8.31
N ILE A 34 -5.24 -2.09 -8.62
CA ILE A 34 -4.09 -2.96 -8.84
C ILE A 34 -3.66 -3.60 -7.52
N ALA A 35 -3.58 -2.81 -6.44
CA ALA A 35 -3.22 -3.30 -5.12
C ALA A 35 -4.20 -4.37 -4.63
N MET A 36 -5.51 -4.15 -4.79
CA MET A 36 -6.56 -5.11 -4.43
C MET A 36 -6.47 -6.40 -5.26
N SER A 37 -6.24 -6.28 -6.57
CA SER A 37 -6.10 -7.46 -7.45
C SER A 37 -4.89 -8.30 -7.07
N MET A 38 -3.74 -7.66 -6.75
CA MET A 38 -2.55 -8.36 -6.27
C MET A 38 -2.78 -9.02 -4.91
N ASN A 39 -3.46 -8.32 -3.99
CA ASN A 39 -3.79 -8.87 -2.68
C ASN A 39 -4.61 -10.16 -2.82
N LEU A 40 -5.69 -10.13 -3.59
CA LEU A 40 -6.53 -11.30 -3.84
C LEU A 40 -5.75 -12.46 -4.46
N ALA A 41 -4.85 -12.18 -5.41
CA ALA A 41 -4.03 -13.20 -6.04
C ALA A 41 -3.06 -13.86 -5.05
N ILE A 42 -2.38 -13.08 -4.21
CA ILE A 42 -1.44 -13.57 -3.19
C ILE A 42 -2.16 -14.35 -2.09
N GLU A 43 -3.31 -13.85 -1.60
CA GLU A 43 -4.13 -14.55 -0.61
C GLU A 43 -4.58 -15.92 -1.11
N GLU A 44 -5.07 -15.98 -2.34
CA GLU A 44 -5.51 -17.24 -2.94
C GLU A 44 -4.38 -18.24 -3.09
N ILE A 45 -3.19 -17.80 -3.52
CA ILE A 45 -2.00 -18.66 -3.60
C ILE A 45 -1.65 -19.22 -2.23
N ILE A 46 -1.56 -18.36 -1.23
CA ILE A 46 -1.18 -18.77 0.13
C ILE A 46 -2.24 -19.69 0.74
N ALA A 47 -3.52 -19.39 0.54
CA ALA A 47 -4.60 -20.26 0.98
C ALA A 47 -4.52 -21.66 0.33
N ASN A 48 -4.18 -21.74 -0.95
CA ASN A 48 -3.99 -22.99 -1.66
C ASN A 48 -2.76 -23.76 -1.14
N ILE A 49 -1.64 -23.09 -0.88
CA ILE A 49 -0.46 -23.70 -0.24
C ILE A 49 -0.85 -24.30 1.12
N ILE A 50 -1.51 -23.52 1.99
CA ILE A 50 -1.95 -23.96 3.32
C ILE A 50 -2.86 -25.19 3.22
N GLN A 51 -3.77 -25.20 2.25
CA GLN A 51 -4.79 -26.24 2.16
C GLN A 51 -4.28 -27.55 1.53
N TYR A 52 -3.32 -27.47 0.60
CA TYR A 52 -2.96 -28.59 -0.26
C TYR A 52 -1.51 -29.05 -0.14
N ALA A 53 -0.59 -28.19 0.33
CA ALA A 53 0.82 -28.52 0.40
C ALA A 53 1.22 -29.21 1.71
N TYR A 54 0.35 -29.20 2.73
CA TYR A 54 0.68 -29.77 4.04
C TYR A 54 -0.29 -30.86 4.48
N PRO A 55 0.22 -31.97 5.05
CA PRO A 55 -0.62 -32.91 5.76
C PRO A 55 -1.37 -32.29 6.92
N LYS A 56 -2.56 -32.80 7.22
CA LYS A 56 -3.36 -32.27 8.34
C LYS A 56 -2.60 -32.39 9.67
N GLY A 57 -2.48 -31.25 10.36
CA GLY A 57 -1.86 -31.17 11.68
C GLY A 57 -0.35 -30.91 11.67
N GLU A 58 0.28 -30.87 10.51
CA GLU A 58 1.67 -30.44 10.38
C GLU A 58 1.76 -28.90 10.46
N SER A 59 2.68 -28.40 11.29
CA SER A 59 2.95 -26.98 11.44
C SER A 59 4.23 -26.61 10.70
N SER A 60 4.16 -25.66 9.80
CA SER A 60 5.29 -25.13 9.03
C SER A 60 5.13 -23.65 8.78
N GLU A 61 6.15 -23.01 8.26
CA GLU A 61 6.17 -21.60 7.93
C GLU A 61 6.06 -21.39 6.42
N ILE A 62 5.40 -20.31 6.04
CA ILE A 62 5.32 -19.80 4.67
C ILE A 62 5.90 -18.39 4.70
N GLN A 63 6.90 -18.13 3.87
CA GLN A 63 7.55 -16.84 3.75
C GLN A 63 7.05 -16.14 2.48
N LEU A 64 6.62 -14.89 2.62
CA LEU A 64 6.34 -13.98 1.51
C LEU A 64 7.34 -12.83 1.53
N GLN A 65 8.13 -12.70 0.49
CA GLN A 65 9.07 -11.58 0.28
C GLN A 65 8.60 -10.72 -0.89
N ALA A 66 8.71 -9.41 -0.74
CA ALA A 66 8.45 -8.44 -1.79
C ALA A 66 9.73 -7.65 -2.11
N HIS A 67 10.25 -7.81 -3.33
CA HIS A 67 11.39 -7.08 -3.85
C HIS A 67 10.91 -5.98 -4.78
N ILE A 68 11.25 -4.74 -4.45
CA ILE A 68 10.78 -3.56 -5.13
C ILE A 68 11.94 -2.89 -5.85
N THR A 69 11.83 -2.79 -7.17
CA THR A 69 12.74 -2.06 -8.05
C THR A 69 11.95 -1.09 -8.93
N PRO A 70 12.58 -0.07 -9.53
CA PRO A 70 11.86 0.84 -10.44
C PRO A 70 11.08 0.09 -11.51
N GLY A 71 9.78 0.35 -11.61
CA GLY A 71 8.88 -0.28 -12.59
C GLY A 71 8.59 -1.77 -12.37
N ARG A 72 9.06 -2.38 -11.26
CA ARG A 72 8.92 -3.83 -11.06
C ARG A 72 8.75 -4.19 -9.58
N LEU A 73 7.70 -4.92 -9.30
CA LEU A 73 7.42 -5.55 -8.01
C LEU A 73 7.49 -7.06 -8.19
N THR A 74 8.36 -7.71 -7.41
CA THR A 74 8.54 -9.17 -7.44
C THR A 74 8.17 -9.74 -6.07
N PHE A 75 7.22 -10.66 -6.05
CA PHE A 75 6.91 -11.45 -4.87
C PHE A 75 7.58 -12.81 -4.98
N GLN A 76 8.15 -13.27 -3.87
CA GLN A 76 8.66 -14.63 -3.71
C GLN A 76 7.93 -15.28 -2.54
N ILE A 77 7.27 -16.39 -2.82
CA ILE A 77 6.60 -17.22 -1.80
C ILE A 77 7.42 -18.49 -1.67
N THR A 78 7.90 -18.75 -0.47
CA THR A 78 8.69 -19.95 -0.15
C THR A 78 7.95 -20.77 0.88
N ASP A 79 7.84 -22.07 0.64
CA ASP A 79 7.26 -23.05 1.53
C ASP A 79 8.00 -24.39 1.47
N GLU A 80 7.84 -25.26 2.49
CA GLU A 80 8.46 -26.58 2.62
C GLU A 80 7.43 -27.71 2.47
N GLY A 81 6.25 -27.41 1.97
CA GLY A 81 5.19 -28.39 1.76
C GLY A 81 5.44 -29.32 0.58
N ILE A 82 4.50 -30.22 0.35
CA ILE A 82 4.49 -31.06 -0.85
C ILE A 82 4.44 -30.15 -2.08
N ALA A 83 5.29 -30.42 -3.07
CA ALA A 83 5.32 -29.66 -4.30
C ALA A 83 3.96 -29.69 -5.01
N VAL A 84 3.25 -28.57 -4.94
CA VAL A 84 1.98 -28.35 -5.64
C VAL A 84 2.22 -27.22 -6.63
N ASP A 85 2.43 -27.58 -7.90
CA ASP A 85 2.51 -26.56 -8.96
C ASP A 85 1.13 -25.92 -9.12
N PRO A 86 0.95 -24.63 -8.73
CA PRO A 86 -0.33 -23.96 -8.82
C PRO A 86 -0.80 -23.76 -10.27
N PHE A 87 0.07 -24.04 -11.26
CA PHE A 87 -0.20 -23.85 -12.69
C PHE A 87 -0.32 -25.17 -13.47
N GLN A 88 -0.13 -26.31 -12.82
CA GLN A 88 -0.36 -27.60 -13.48
C GLN A 88 -1.83 -27.71 -13.92
N LYS A 89 -2.05 -27.68 -15.23
CA LYS A 89 -3.35 -28.02 -15.80
C LYS A 89 -3.67 -29.45 -15.37
N LYS A 90 -4.71 -29.63 -14.57
CA LYS A 90 -5.33 -30.95 -14.43
C LYS A 90 -5.70 -31.45 -15.82
N SER A 91 -5.47 -32.75 -16.05
CA SER A 91 -5.75 -33.41 -17.31
C SER A 91 -7.13 -32.97 -17.87
N PRO A 92 -7.29 -32.76 -19.20
CA PRO A 92 -8.54 -32.28 -19.80
C PRO A 92 -9.76 -33.18 -19.52
N ASP A 93 -9.53 -34.41 -19.04
CA ASP A 93 -10.57 -35.43 -18.83
C ASP A 93 -11.24 -35.36 -17.45
N GLU A 94 -10.67 -34.65 -16.47
CA GLU A 94 -11.30 -34.45 -15.17
C GLU A 94 -12.02 -33.08 -15.15
N LYS A 95 -13.31 -33.07 -15.49
CA LYS A 95 -14.19 -31.93 -15.20
C LYS A 95 -14.53 -31.96 -13.72
N PRO A 96 -13.94 -31.07 -12.89
CA PRO A 96 -14.33 -30.97 -11.49
C PRO A 96 -15.80 -30.57 -11.38
N PRO A 97 -16.50 -30.93 -10.28
CA PRO A 97 -17.87 -30.47 -10.02
C PRO A 97 -18.00 -28.95 -10.17
N LEU A 98 -19.17 -28.46 -10.58
CA LEU A 98 -19.41 -27.04 -10.85
C LEU A 98 -19.05 -26.12 -9.67
N GLU A 99 -19.22 -26.61 -8.43
CA GLU A 99 -18.84 -25.91 -7.20
C GLU A 99 -17.32 -25.81 -7.02
N GLU A 100 -16.55 -26.82 -7.46
CA GLU A 100 -15.08 -26.76 -7.48
C GLU A 100 -14.53 -25.86 -8.59
N GLN A 101 -15.25 -25.72 -9.70
CA GLN A 101 -14.88 -24.82 -10.79
C GLN A 101 -15.04 -23.34 -10.37
N LEU A 102 -16.04 -23.03 -9.54
CA LEU A 102 -16.29 -21.67 -9.05
C LEU A 102 -15.26 -21.23 -8.00
N THR A 103 -14.72 -22.16 -7.21
CA THR A 103 -13.74 -21.85 -6.15
C THR A 103 -12.29 -21.99 -6.59
N LYS A 104 -11.95 -23.07 -7.32
CA LYS A 104 -10.55 -23.37 -7.74
C LYS A 104 -10.13 -22.71 -9.06
N GLY A 105 -11.10 -22.32 -9.90
CA GLY A 105 -10.82 -21.66 -11.18
C GLY A 105 -10.56 -20.16 -11.07
N LEU A 106 -11.08 -19.51 -10.02
CA LEU A 106 -11.01 -18.07 -9.86
C LEU A 106 -9.57 -17.62 -9.50
N GLY A 107 -8.90 -18.34 -8.61
CA GLY A 107 -7.54 -18.00 -8.18
C GLY A 107 -6.51 -18.10 -9.31
N HIS A 108 -6.52 -19.19 -10.06
CA HIS A 108 -5.63 -19.35 -11.21
C HIS A 108 -5.87 -18.26 -12.28
N PHE A 109 -7.13 -17.95 -12.55
CA PHE A 109 -7.51 -16.89 -13.48
C PHE A 109 -7.05 -15.50 -12.98
N LEU A 110 -7.23 -15.20 -11.69
CA LEU A 110 -6.81 -13.95 -11.09
C LEU A 110 -5.28 -13.78 -11.15
N ILE A 111 -4.51 -14.82 -10.86
CA ILE A 111 -3.04 -14.78 -10.88
C ILE A 111 -2.54 -14.38 -12.27
N HIS A 112 -2.99 -15.09 -13.32
CA HIS A 112 -2.57 -14.82 -14.69
C HIS A 112 -3.07 -13.48 -15.24
N ARG A 113 -4.19 -12.97 -14.73
CA ARG A 113 -4.70 -11.66 -15.13
C ARG A 113 -4.01 -10.51 -14.41
N THR A 114 -3.54 -10.78 -13.20
CA THR A 114 -2.96 -9.74 -12.33
C THR A 114 -1.45 -9.66 -12.47
N MET A 115 -0.76 -10.80 -12.55
CA MET A 115 0.70 -10.86 -12.60
C MET A 115 1.20 -10.97 -14.04
N ASP A 116 2.30 -10.29 -14.33
CA ASP A 116 2.88 -10.24 -15.69
C ASP A 116 3.82 -11.42 -15.95
N GLU A 117 4.46 -11.95 -14.89
CA GLU A 117 5.31 -13.13 -14.97
C GLU A 117 5.05 -14.03 -13.76
N VAL A 118 5.06 -15.32 -13.98
CA VAL A 118 4.89 -16.33 -12.95
C VAL A 118 5.89 -17.45 -13.18
N ASN A 119 6.63 -17.83 -12.16
CA ASN A 119 7.63 -18.90 -12.22
C ASN A 119 7.56 -19.75 -10.95
N TYR A 120 7.47 -21.07 -11.10
CA TYR A 120 7.48 -22.03 -10.01
C TYR A 120 8.70 -22.93 -10.13
N ARG A 121 9.40 -23.12 -9.02
CA ARG A 121 10.54 -24.01 -8.89
C ARG A 121 10.40 -24.80 -7.62
N THR A 122 10.78 -26.05 -7.66
CA THR A 122 10.88 -26.91 -6.49
C THR A 122 12.29 -27.47 -6.39
N THR A 123 12.75 -27.61 -5.16
CA THR A 123 13.98 -28.31 -4.79
C THR A 123 13.60 -29.49 -3.87
N ASP A 124 14.57 -30.27 -3.41
CA ASP A 124 14.33 -31.39 -2.50
C ASP A 124 13.73 -30.92 -1.15
N THR A 125 13.88 -29.68 -0.77
CA THR A 125 13.48 -29.15 0.54
C THR A 125 12.51 -27.99 0.51
N GLN A 126 12.37 -27.29 -0.62
CA GLN A 126 11.59 -26.07 -0.68
C GLN A 126 10.93 -25.86 -2.03
N ASN A 127 9.76 -25.25 -2.00
CA ASN A 127 9.06 -24.72 -3.15
C ASN A 127 9.25 -23.21 -3.19
N LEU A 128 9.50 -22.66 -4.37
CA LEU A 128 9.66 -21.23 -4.61
C LEU A 128 8.75 -20.80 -5.75
N LEU A 129 7.76 -19.99 -5.44
CA LEU A 129 6.89 -19.34 -6.41
C LEU A 129 7.31 -17.88 -6.53
N THR A 130 7.65 -17.46 -7.75
CA THR A 130 8.00 -16.08 -8.07
C THR A 130 6.92 -15.47 -8.94
N LEU A 131 6.39 -14.34 -8.52
CA LEU A 131 5.36 -13.56 -9.21
C LEU A 131 5.91 -12.16 -9.48
N VAL A 132 5.71 -11.66 -10.70
CA VAL A 132 6.18 -10.33 -11.07
C VAL A 132 5.01 -9.49 -11.55
N LYS A 133 4.92 -8.28 -11.01
CA LYS A 133 4.06 -7.21 -11.50
C LYS A 133 4.91 -6.08 -12.05
N ARG A 134 4.74 -5.76 -13.32
CA ARG A 134 5.29 -4.55 -13.91
C ARG A 134 4.35 -3.40 -13.57
N LEU A 135 4.92 -2.37 -13.02
CA LEU A 135 4.20 -1.16 -12.68
C LEU A 135 4.68 -0.11 -13.69
N ASP A 136 3.82 0.27 -14.63
CA ASP A 136 4.08 1.38 -15.58
C ASP A 136 4.08 2.75 -14.86
N ILE A 137 4.45 2.73 -13.61
CA ILE A 137 4.60 3.91 -12.79
C ILE A 137 6.09 4.20 -12.76
N ASP A 138 6.46 5.45 -13.05
CA ASP A 138 7.78 6.00 -12.66
C ASP A 138 7.88 5.88 -11.13
N PHE A 139 8.21 4.67 -10.70
CA PHE A 139 8.35 4.33 -9.30
C PHE A 139 9.63 5.03 -8.80
N LYS A 140 9.47 6.30 -8.46
CA LYS A 140 10.36 6.91 -7.47
C LYS A 140 9.86 6.37 -6.14
N PRO A 141 10.66 5.61 -5.37
CA PRO A 141 10.29 5.35 -3.99
C PRO A 141 9.91 6.71 -3.41
N ASP A 142 8.66 6.84 -2.96
CA ASP A 142 8.16 8.11 -2.49
C ASP A 142 9.17 8.69 -1.52
N ALA A 143 9.64 9.88 -1.81
CA ALA A 143 10.56 10.55 -0.93
C ALA A 143 9.98 10.52 0.47
N LEU A 144 10.77 10.14 1.45
CA LEU A 144 10.43 10.30 2.86
C LEU A 144 9.80 11.69 3.03
N LEU A 145 8.82 11.79 3.90
CA LEU A 145 8.22 13.08 4.22
C LEU A 145 9.34 14.07 4.54
N ASP A 146 9.37 15.14 3.77
CA ASP A 146 10.24 16.28 4.00
C ASP A 146 9.37 17.53 4.13
N THR A 147 9.61 18.31 5.17
CA THR A 147 8.85 19.54 5.45
C THR A 147 9.80 20.68 5.66
N ASN A 148 9.58 21.75 4.93
CA ASN A 148 10.34 22.99 5.07
C ASN A 148 9.41 24.15 5.45
N ILE A 149 9.79 24.90 6.46
CA ILE A 149 9.03 26.08 6.89
C ILE A 149 9.94 27.30 6.69
N CYS A 150 9.50 28.20 5.84
CA CYS A 150 10.21 29.47 5.64
C CYS A 150 9.24 30.68 5.78
N ARG A 151 9.82 31.88 5.90
CA ARG A 151 9.06 33.13 5.99
C ARG A 151 9.50 34.06 4.87
N VAL A 152 8.51 34.51 4.10
CA VAL A 152 8.74 35.45 2.99
C VAL A 152 7.71 36.57 3.12
N ASP A 153 8.16 37.82 3.29
CA ASP A 153 7.33 39.01 3.38
C ASP A 153 6.17 38.91 4.41
N GLY A 154 6.44 38.29 5.55
CA GLY A 154 5.44 38.10 6.61
C GLY A 154 4.49 36.90 6.40
N ILE A 155 4.61 36.20 5.28
CA ILE A 155 3.88 34.96 4.99
C ILE A 155 4.72 33.77 5.40
N ILE A 156 4.11 32.79 6.05
CA ILE A 156 4.72 31.52 6.40
C ILE A 156 4.41 30.55 5.26
N VAL A 157 5.45 30.01 4.63
CA VAL A 157 5.32 28.97 3.61
C VAL A 157 5.73 27.64 4.23
N LEU A 158 4.81 26.67 4.17
CA LEU A 158 5.02 25.29 4.57
C LEU A 158 5.06 24.43 3.31
N ASP A 159 6.25 24.04 2.86
CA ASP A 159 6.42 23.09 1.77
C ASP A 159 6.33 21.67 2.30
N ILE A 160 5.53 20.85 1.63
CA ILE A 160 5.38 19.42 1.96
C ILE A 160 5.81 18.59 0.75
N LYS A 161 6.78 17.72 0.95
CA LYS A 161 7.29 16.82 -0.07
C LYS A 161 7.18 15.37 0.38
N GLY A 162 6.82 14.49 -0.58
CA GLY A 162 6.71 13.06 -0.33
C GLY A 162 5.37 12.66 0.29
N ARG A 163 5.37 11.62 1.11
CA ARG A 163 4.17 11.00 1.69
C ARG A 163 3.92 11.49 3.11
N LEU A 164 2.68 11.90 3.37
CA LEU A 164 2.20 12.15 4.74
C LEU A 164 1.27 11.00 5.14
N ASP A 165 1.85 9.92 5.66
CA ASP A 165 1.13 8.71 6.06
C ASP A 165 0.99 8.59 7.59
N THR A 166 0.41 7.47 8.03
CA THR A 166 0.16 7.24 9.47
C THR A 166 1.46 7.08 10.25
N ALA A 167 2.54 6.58 9.63
CA ALA A 167 3.80 6.36 10.30
C ALA A 167 4.53 7.68 10.63
N ASN A 168 4.45 8.67 9.72
CA ASN A 168 5.14 9.94 9.86
C ASN A 168 4.24 11.13 10.26
N ALA A 169 2.92 10.91 10.37
CA ALA A 169 1.97 11.97 10.79
C ALA A 169 2.31 12.58 12.16
N ARG A 170 2.92 11.80 13.07
CA ARG A 170 3.40 12.29 14.36
C ARG A 170 4.56 13.28 14.18
N ASP A 171 5.53 12.95 13.35
CA ASP A 171 6.69 13.80 13.09
C ASP A 171 6.25 15.08 12.39
N PHE A 172 5.33 14.99 11.44
CA PHE A 172 4.70 16.15 10.81
C PHE A 172 3.98 17.04 11.82
N SER A 173 3.21 16.44 12.74
CA SER A 173 2.53 17.17 13.81
C SER A 173 3.52 17.94 14.70
N ILE A 174 4.69 17.36 14.98
CA ILE A 174 5.75 18.03 15.74
C ILE A 174 6.34 19.18 14.91
N ALA A 175 6.60 18.98 13.63
CA ALA A 175 7.16 19.99 12.75
C ALA A 175 6.28 21.25 12.63
N ILE A 176 4.94 21.08 12.59
CA ILE A 176 4.00 22.20 12.52
C ILE A 176 3.66 22.82 13.88
N GLN A 177 4.10 22.24 15.00
CA GLN A 177 3.81 22.74 16.34
C GLN A 177 4.08 24.25 16.53
N PRO A 178 5.18 24.80 16.04
CA PRO A 178 5.46 26.24 16.14
C PRO A 178 4.37 27.10 15.47
N LEU A 179 3.80 26.62 14.35
CA LEU A 179 2.78 27.33 13.60
C LEU A 179 1.44 27.44 14.34
N LEU A 180 1.16 26.47 15.24
CA LEU A 180 -0.07 26.46 16.03
C LEU A 180 -0.13 27.57 17.09
N GLN A 181 1.00 28.16 17.43
CA GLN A 181 1.13 29.19 18.48
C GLN A 181 1.31 30.61 17.90
N GLU A 182 1.40 30.74 16.57
CA GLU A 182 1.56 32.04 15.91
C GLU A 182 0.33 32.92 16.08
N ASP A 183 0.58 34.22 16.32
CA ASP A 183 -0.48 35.23 16.37
C ASP A 183 -0.80 35.69 14.95
N LYS A 184 -2.08 35.64 14.58
CA LYS A 184 -2.58 36.06 13.25
C LYS A 184 -1.74 35.54 12.07
N PRO A 185 -1.46 34.23 11.99
CA PRO A 185 -0.55 33.70 10.98
C PRO A 185 -1.17 33.74 9.59
N ASN A 186 -0.37 34.15 8.59
CA ASN A 186 -0.68 33.93 7.19
C ASN A 186 0.14 32.78 6.67
N ILE A 187 -0.51 31.64 6.43
CA ILE A 187 0.15 30.39 6.05
C ILE A 187 -0.24 29.98 4.64
N ILE A 188 0.74 29.68 3.82
CA ILE A 188 0.58 28.99 2.55
C ILE A 188 1.16 27.58 2.71
N VAL A 189 0.36 26.57 2.47
CA VAL A 189 0.78 25.17 2.43
C VAL A 189 0.96 24.78 0.98
N ASN A 190 2.19 24.60 0.55
CA ASN A 190 2.52 24.17 -0.81
C ASN A 190 2.57 22.63 -0.87
N CYS A 191 1.66 22.06 -1.65
CA CYS A 191 1.49 20.60 -1.81
C CYS A 191 2.00 20.08 -3.17
N GLU A 192 2.75 20.87 -3.95
CA GLU A 192 3.22 20.49 -5.29
C GLU A 192 3.97 19.15 -5.30
N GLN A 193 4.80 18.93 -4.28
CA GLN A 193 5.62 17.73 -4.17
C GLN A 193 5.04 16.70 -3.20
N MET A 194 3.84 16.94 -2.65
CA MET A 194 3.14 15.96 -1.82
C MET A 194 2.53 14.87 -2.71
N SER A 195 2.89 13.60 -2.45
CA SER A 195 2.48 12.47 -3.27
C SER A 195 1.36 11.64 -2.65
N TYR A 196 1.15 11.74 -1.33
CA TYR A 196 0.13 10.98 -0.61
C TYR A 196 -0.26 11.65 0.71
N ILE A 197 -1.51 11.46 1.12
CA ILE A 197 -2.01 11.84 2.44
C ILE A 197 -2.92 10.75 3.03
N SER A 198 -2.65 10.33 4.27
CA SER A 198 -3.51 9.43 5.03
C SER A 198 -4.57 10.21 5.84
N SER A 199 -5.52 9.49 6.45
CA SER A 199 -6.47 10.09 7.40
C SER A 199 -5.78 10.75 8.61
N SER A 200 -4.64 10.19 9.06
CA SER A 200 -3.81 10.79 10.12
C SER A 200 -3.14 12.06 9.66
N GLY A 201 -2.63 12.09 8.42
CA GLY A 201 -2.11 13.30 7.79
C GLY A 201 -3.16 14.38 7.63
N LEU A 202 -4.35 14.01 7.13
CA LEU A 202 -5.48 14.95 6.99
C LEU A 202 -5.90 15.55 8.34
N ARG A 203 -5.83 14.77 9.42
CA ARG A 203 -6.08 15.29 10.78
C ARG A 203 -5.09 16.38 11.17
N CYS A 204 -3.82 16.26 10.78
CA CYS A 204 -2.83 17.32 11.03
C CYS A 204 -3.18 18.62 10.31
N PHE A 205 -3.65 18.55 9.07
CA PHE A 205 -4.17 19.73 8.34
C PHE A 205 -5.36 20.36 9.05
N LEU A 206 -6.30 19.57 9.54
CA LEU A 206 -7.47 20.06 10.29
C LEU A 206 -7.06 20.74 11.61
N ILE A 207 -6.05 20.22 12.30
CA ILE A 207 -5.51 20.84 13.53
C ILE A 207 -4.89 22.20 13.18
N LEU A 208 -4.06 22.25 12.13
CA LEU A 208 -3.44 23.50 11.67
C LEU A 208 -4.51 24.54 11.30
N GLN A 209 -5.51 24.17 10.49
CA GLN A 209 -6.60 25.05 10.09
C GLN A 209 -7.37 25.61 11.29
N LYS A 210 -7.74 24.76 12.24
CA LYS A 210 -8.43 25.19 13.46
C LYS A 210 -7.61 26.18 14.29
N SER A 211 -6.30 25.93 14.41
CA SER A 211 -5.42 26.84 15.15
C SER A 211 -5.28 28.18 14.45
N VAL A 212 -5.10 28.19 13.13
CA VAL A 212 -5.02 29.42 12.33
C VAL A 212 -6.30 30.25 12.46
N GLN A 213 -7.47 29.61 12.35
CA GLN A 213 -8.76 30.27 12.52
C GLN A 213 -8.93 30.85 13.95
N LYS A 214 -8.57 30.07 14.98
CA LYS A 214 -8.61 30.53 16.38
C LYS A 214 -7.76 31.78 16.60
N ASN A 215 -6.60 31.81 15.95
CA ASN A 215 -5.64 32.92 16.06
C ASN A 215 -5.92 34.05 15.04
N GLN A 216 -7.10 34.05 14.40
CA GLN A 216 -7.52 35.09 13.42
C GLN A 216 -6.57 35.24 12.22
N GLY A 217 -5.89 34.14 11.85
CA GLY A 217 -5.00 34.05 10.70
C GLY A 217 -5.68 33.60 9.43
N SER A 218 -4.88 33.33 8.39
CA SER A 218 -5.32 32.77 7.12
C SER A 218 -4.47 31.53 6.76
N LEU A 219 -5.09 30.52 6.17
CA LEU A 219 -4.41 29.35 5.62
C LEU A 219 -4.92 29.09 4.22
N ILE A 220 -4.01 28.99 3.28
CA ILE A 220 -4.25 28.66 1.88
C ILE A 220 -3.46 27.41 1.54
N ILE A 221 -4.07 26.47 0.84
CA ILE A 221 -3.40 25.30 0.31
C ILE A 221 -3.24 25.47 -1.20
N GLU A 222 -2.02 25.36 -1.69
CA GLU A 222 -1.69 25.59 -3.09
C GLU A 222 -1.05 24.36 -3.74
N ALA A 223 -1.17 24.27 -5.07
CA ALA A 223 -0.54 23.27 -5.92
C ALA A 223 -0.86 21.81 -5.53
N MET A 224 -2.08 21.57 -5.05
CA MET A 224 -2.53 20.24 -4.67
C MET A 224 -2.75 19.37 -5.91
N ARG A 225 -2.12 18.19 -5.96
CA ARG A 225 -2.33 17.22 -7.04
C ARG A 225 -3.78 16.73 -7.06
N PRO A 226 -4.32 16.37 -8.24
CA PRO A 226 -5.71 15.90 -8.37
C PRO A 226 -6.07 14.76 -7.42
N GLU A 227 -5.15 13.79 -7.24
CA GLU A 227 -5.35 12.61 -6.38
C GLU A 227 -5.50 13.01 -4.91
N ILE A 228 -4.70 13.96 -4.45
CA ILE A 228 -4.78 14.50 -3.09
C ILE A 228 -6.06 15.30 -2.92
N LYS A 229 -6.39 16.15 -3.90
CA LYS A 229 -7.61 16.96 -3.89
C LYS A 229 -8.86 16.09 -3.80
N ASN A 230 -8.89 14.99 -4.53
CA ASN A 230 -9.97 14.00 -4.47
C ASN A 230 -10.18 13.44 -3.05
N ILE A 231 -9.10 13.19 -2.29
CA ILE A 231 -9.19 12.75 -0.88
C ILE A 231 -9.88 13.81 -0.01
N PHE A 232 -9.54 15.10 -0.20
CA PHE A 232 -10.20 16.19 0.52
C PHE A 232 -11.67 16.31 0.15
N GLU A 233 -12.04 16.08 -1.11
CA GLU A 233 -13.42 16.08 -1.60
C GLU A 233 -14.23 14.91 -1.01
N MET A 234 -13.70 13.68 -1.10
CA MET A 234 -14.36 12.48 -0.57
C MET A 234 -14.58 12.53 0.94
N THR A 235 -13.68 13.19 1.68
CA THR A 235 -13.79 13.33 3.14
C THR A 235 -14.62 14.56 3.56
N GLY A 236 -15.13 15.34 2.59
CA GLY A 236 -15.88 16.57 2.85
C GLY A 236 -15.03 17.72 3.42
N CYS A 237 -13.70 17.55 3.44
CA CYS A 237 -12.79 18.53 4.02
C CYS A 237 -12.58 19.77 3.13
N THR A 238 -12.89 19.70 1.84
CA THR A 238 -12.71 20.82 0.89
C THR A 238 -13.38 22.10 1.35
N SER A 239 -14.56 22.01 1.97
CA SER A 239 -15.29 23.17 2.48
C SER A 239 -14.62 23.86 3.68
N LEU A 240 -13.67 23.21 4.31
CA LEU A 240 -12.98 23.72 5.50
C LEU A 240 -11.69 24.48 5.15
N PHE A 241 -11.22 24.37 3.91
CA PHE A 241 -9.95 24.94 3.48
C PHE A 241 -10.12 25.86 2.28
N ASN A 242 -9.25 26.85 2.17
CA ASN A 242 -9.08 27.65 0.96
C ASN A 242 -8.02 26.96 0.08
N ILE A 243 -8.49 26.21 -0.94
CA ILE A 243 -7.63 25.46 -1.86
C ILE A 243 -7.59 26.22 -3.20
N ARG A 244 -6.36 26.50 -3.69
CA ARG A 244 -6.11 27.18 -4.97
C ARG A 244 -5.34 26.31 -5.94
#